data_2938c04dae3fffdc8ba0a47e795559c3
#
_entry.id   2938c04dae3fffdc8ba0a47e795559c3
#
_cell.length_a   1.000
_cell.length_b   1.000
_cell.length_c   1.000
_cell.angle_alpha   90.00
_cell.angle_beta   90.00
_cell.angle_gamma   90.00
#
_symmetry.space_group_name_H-M   'P 1'
#
loop_
_entity.id
_entity.type
_entity.pdbx_description
1 polymer ?
#
loop_
_entity_poly.entity_id
_entity_poly.type
_entity_poly.pdbx_seq_one_letter_code
_entity_poly.pdbx_strand_id
1 'polypeptide(L)'
;MGTEAFLVSVKGNLTDGRDSTCRLLPGSVLSFAAEGKSFTKHWILKLLVFPDNSKEKKEMEVLKKITNFVSKYMAVIVIAMAALALFAPQTVSFIKTSYVNTLLGIVMFGMGLTLKPHDFKVVFSRPKDVVIGCIAQFTVMPFLAFCLTKVFQLPPELAVGVILVGTCPGGTSSNVMTYLSKGDVALSVGMTAVSTILAPFLTPLLTYLYAGEKVDVNMLSMFLSIVKVVIVPIVLGFVVNHFFSKFTEKAVEVLPLISTTAIVAIVAAVVSANSAKIMTSGLLILAVVILHNVLGYALGYCIGKVLKLDSTKCRAISIEVGMQNSGLATSLAATHFAQYPLATIPGAVFSVWHNVSGAVLANLFARSAGQDK
;
A
#
# COMPACT_ATOMS: atom_id res chain seq x y z
N MET A 1 30.86 -32.47 22.34
CA MET A 1 30.46 -33.56 21.43
C MET A 1 30.37 -32.96 20.05
N GLY A 2 31.22 -33.45 19.15
CA GLY A 2 31.59 -32.79 17.93
C GLY A 2 30.50 -32.81 16.87
N THR A 3 30.41 -31.70 16.16
CA THR A 3 29.68 -31.56 14.90
C THR A 3 30.60 -31.98 13.76
N GLU A 4 30.41 -33.20 13.24
CA GLU A 4 31.06 -33.65 12.04
C GLU A 4 30.46 -32.93 10.81
N ALA A 5 31.34 -32.30 10.04
CA ALA A 5 30.98 -31.72 8.77
C ALA A 5 30.99 -32.82 7.69
N PHE A 6 29.83 -33.09 7.09
CA PHE A 6 29.69 -34.00 5.96
C PHE A 6 30.13 -33.31 4.67
N LEU A 7 31.23 -33.80 4.09
CA LEU A 7 31.71 -33.47 2.75
C LEU A 7 31.01 -34.39 1.74
N VAL A 8 30.16 -33.86 0.89
CA VAL A 8 29.64 -34.59 -0.27
C VAL A 8 30.44 -34.17 -1.51
N SER A 9 31.24 -35.06 -2.00
CA SER A 9 31.97 -34.89 -3.28
C SER A 9 31.03 -35.29 -4.43
N VAL A 10 30.62 -34.34 -5.25
CA VAL A 10 29.91 -34.62 -6.50
C VAL A 10 30.94 -34.63 -7.64
N LYS A 11 31.35 -35.84 -8.09
CA LYS A 11 32.11 -36.01 -9.33
C LYS A 11 31.12 -35.92 -10.52
N GLY A 12 31.09 -34.79 -11.19
CA GLY A 12 30.48 -34.65 -12.51
C GLY A 12 31.62 -34.46 -13.53
N ASN A 13 31.62 -35.25 -14.62
CA ASN A 13 32.54 -35.08 -15.74
C ASN A 13 32.25 -33.70 -16.39
N LEU A 14 33.08 -32.74 -16.04
CA LEU A 14 33.21 -31.50 -16.77
C LEU A 14 34.59 -31.50 -17.42
N THR A 15 34.62 -31.34 -18.72
CA THR A 15 35.80 -31.25 -19.57
C THR A 15 36.59 -29.96 -19.38
N ASP A 16 36.73 -29.47 -18.16
CA ASP A 16 37.66 -28.38 -17.87
C ASP A 16 38.16 -28.48 -16.42
N GLY A 17 39.42 -28.72 -16.29
CA GLY A 17 40.14 -29.18 -15.11
C GLY A 17 40.30 -28.13 -13.99
N ARG A 18 39.22 -27.70 -13.33
CA ARG A 18 39.29 -26.95 -12.07
C ARG A 18 38.39 -27.55 -11.00
N ASP A 19 39.01 -28.06 -9.95
CA ASP A 19 38.34 -28.52 -8.73
C ASP A 19 37.65 -27.34 -8.02
N SER A 20 36.32 -27.39 -7.95
CA SER A 20 35.54 -26.45 -7.17
C SER A 20 35.00 -27.13 -5.91
N THR A 21 35.59 -26.84 -4.75
CA THR A 21 35.07 -27.28 -3.45
C THR A 21 33.95 -26.34 -2.99
N CYS A 22 32.76 -26.90 -2.83
CA CYS A 22 31.61 -26.16 -2.27
C CYS A 22 31.52 -26.40 -0.75
N ARG A 23 31.59 -25.35 0.07
CA ARG A 23 31.32 -25.40 1.53
C ARG A 23 29.83 -25.19 1.80
N LEU A 24 29.19 -26.16 2.41
CA LEU A 24 27.84 -26.04 2.94
C LEU A 24 27.89 -25.57 4.39
N LEU A 25 27.08 -24.55 4.73
CA LEU A 25 26.90 -24.10 6.10
C LEU A 25 25.97 -25.05 6.87
N PRO A 26 26.15 -25.25 8.18
CA PRO A 26 25.36 -26.20 8.98
C PRO A 26 23.91 -25.67 9.16
N GLY A 27 22.92 -26.50 8.81
CA GLY A 27 21.50 -26.23 9.04
C GLY A 27 20.53 -26.55 7.89
N SER A 28 20.99 -27.06 6.74
CA SER A 28 20.10 -27.45 5.63
C SER A 28 19.91 -28.96 5.56
N VAL A 29 18.69 -29.43 5.89
CA VAL A 29 18.28 -30.83 5.68
C VAL A 29 17.77 -30.95 4.24
N LEU A 30 18.51 -31.69 3.40
CA LEU A 30 18.06 -32.10 2.07
C LEU A 30 17.86 -33.59 2.06
N SER A 31 16.62 -34.07 2.03
CA SER A 31 16.29 -35.46 1.69
C SER A 31 16.05 -35.57 0.18
N PHE A 32 16.85 -36.37 -0.50
CA PHE A 32 16.66 -36.68 -1.92
C PHE A 32 16.03 -38.06 -2.07
N ALA A 33 14.84 -38.13 -2.70
CA ALA A 33 14.37 -39.33 -3.35
C ALA A 33 14.78 -39.25 -4.83
N ALA A 34 15.55 -40.21 -5.29
CA ALA A 34 15.95 -40.30 -6.69
C ALA A 34 14.89 -41.11 -7.43
N GLU A 35 14.36 -40.57 -8.55
CA GLU A 35 14.21 -41.25 -9.83
C GLU A 35 13.45 -40.38 -10.84
N GLY A 36 14.11 -40.20 -12.00
CA GLY A 36 13.44 -39.92 -13.29
C GLY A 36 13.13 -38.48 -13.66
N LYS A 37 14.01 -37.88 -14.38
CA LYS A 37 13.96 -36.90 -15.47
C LYS A 37 14.86 -35.68 -15.32
N SER A 38 15.80 -35.61 -16.20
CA SER A 38 17.01 -34.73 -16.22
C SER A 38 16.74 -33.24 -16.45
N PHE A 39 15.53 -32.75 -16.65
CA PHE A 39 15.29 -31.37 -17.05
C PHE A 39 15.05 -30.40 -15.88
N THR A 40 14.58 -30.88 -14.76
CA THR A 40 14.26 -30.07 -13.57
C THR A 40 15.47 -29.81 -12.66
N LYS A 41 16.49 -30.68 -12.68
CA LYS A 41 17.70 -30.53 -11.84
C LYS A 41 18.54 -29.28 -12.18
N HIS A 42 18.61 -28.89 -13.45
CA HIS A 42 19.48 -27.78 -13.88
C HIS A 42 18.93 -26.41 -13.44
N TRP A 43 17.60 -26.25 -13.42
CA TRP A 43 16.96 -25.00 -12.99
C TRP A 43 16.92 -24.87 -11.46
N ILE A 44 16.72 -25.95 -10.72
CA ILE A 44 16.71 -25.95 -9.25
C ILE A 44 18.12 -25.69 -8.71
N LEU A 45 19.18 -26.25 -9.31
CA LEU A 45 20.56 -25.97 -8.93
C LEU A 45 20.97 -24.51 -9.27
N LYS A 46 20.49 -23.95 -10.36
CA LYS A 46 20.71 -22.51 -10.69
C LYS A 46 20.02 -21.57 -9.72
N LEU A 47 18.91 -21.99 -9.12
CA LEU A 47 18.17 -21.21 -8.09
C LEU A 47 18.80 -21.34 -6.69
N LEU A 48 19.54 -22.42 -6.42
CA LEU A 48 20.13 -22.71 -5.10
C LEU A 48 21.64 -22.38 -5.00
N VAL A 49 22.34 -22.25 -6.12
CA VAL A 49 23.73 -21.80 -6.14
C VAL A 49 23.73 -20.29 -6.31
N PHE A 50 23.99 -19.56 -5.23
CA PHE A 50 24.28 -18.13 -5.28
C PHE A 50 25.62 -17.92 -6.00
N PRO A 51 25.65 -17.44 -7.23
CA PRO A 51 26.89 -16.97 -7.81
C PRO A 51 27.27 -15.68 -7.07
N ASP A 52 28.46 -15.65 -6.51
CA ASP A 52 29.10 -14.40 -6.06
C ASP A 52 29.51 -13.61 -7.31
N ASN A 53 28.54 -13.02 -7.97
CA ASN A 53 28.72 -12.38 -9.26
C ASN A 53 28.71 -10.87 -9.07
N SER A 54 29.83 -10.25 -9.28
CA SER A 54 30.02 -8.80 -9.26
C SER A 54 29.01 -8.05 -10.17
N LYS A 55 28.44 -8.74 -11.18
CA LYS A 55 27.38 -8.24 -12.05
C LYS A 55 26.02 -8.14 -11.32
N GLU A 56 25.61 -9.17 -10.57
CA GLU A 56 24.35 -9.12 -9.79
C GLU A 56 24.38 -8.04 -8.71
N LYS A 57 25.53 -7.85 -8.05
CA LYS A 57 25.70 -6.75 -7.09
C LYS A 57 25.54 -5.38 -7.76
N LYS A 58 26.12 -5.17 -8.95
CA LYS A 58 25.94 -3.92 -9.70
C LYS A 58 24.51 -3.71 -10.17
N GLU A 59 23.85 -4.75 -10.67
CA GLU A 59 22.43 -4.68 -11.08
C GLU A 59 21.53 -4.35 -9.90
N MET A 60 21.74 -4.96 -8.74
CA MET A 60 21.00 -4.67 -7.52
C MET A 60 21.27 -3.23 -7.02
N GLU A 61 22.49 -2.74 -7.12
CA GLU A 61 22.83 -1.36 -6.75
C GLU A 61 22.15 -0.33 -7.66
N VAL A 62 22.10 -0.60 -8.97
CA VAL A 62 21.36 0.23 -9.94
C VAL A 62 19.86 0.20 -9.63
N LEU A 63 19.29 -0.98 -9.35
CA LEU A 63 17.89 -1.14 -9.03
C LEU A 63 17.53 -0.39 -7.72
N LYS A 64 18.38 -0.46 -6.69
CA LYS A 64 18.21 0.35 -5.45
C LYS A 64 18.25 1.85 -5.72
N LYS A 65 19.15 2.32 -6.58
CA LYS A 65 19.20 3.75 -6.96
C LYS A 65 17.91 4.18 -7.67
N ILE A 66 17.39 3.36 -8.60
CA ILE A 66 16.13 3.62 -9.29
C ILE A 66 14.97 3.63 -8.29
N THR A 67 14.89 2.63 -7.41
CA THR A 67 13.84 2.52 -6.37
C THR A 67 13.86 3.74 -5.45
N ASN A 68 15.03 4.14 -4.98
CA ASN A 68 15.19 5.34 -4.13
C ASN A 68 14.80 6.62 -4.87
N PHE A 69 15.17 6.74 -6.15
CA PHE A 69 14.77 7.88 -6.99
C PHE A 69 13.25 7.93 -7.15
N VAL A 70 12.63 6.80 -7.53
CA VAL A 70 11.17 6.70 -7.72
C VAL A 70 10.42 6.98 -6.41
N SER A 71 10.88 6.43 -5.29
CA SER A 71 10.29 6.69 -3.97
C SER A 71 10.40 8.16 -3.57
N LYS A 72 11.56 8.76 -3.80
CA LYS A 72 11.81 10.19 -3.49
C LYS A 72 10.92 11.13 -4.30
N TYR A 73 10.70 10.82 -5.58
CA TYR A 73 9.94 11.63 -6.51
C TYR A 73 8.54 11.08 -6.81
N MET A 74 8.04 10.14 -6.01
CA MET A 74 6.76 9.47 -6.21
C MET A 74 5.62 10.47 -6.45
N ALA A 75 5.50 11.50 -5.62
CA ALA A 75 4.46 12.52 -5.76
C ALA A 75 4.54 13.25 -7.12
N VAL A 76 5.76 13.61 -7.54
CA VAL A 76 5.99 14.29 -8.83
C VAL A 76 5.64 13.37 -10.00
N ILE A 77 6.04 12.10 -9.93
CA ILE A 77 5.75 11.10 -10.97
C ILE A 77 4.24 10.89 -11.11
N VAL A 78 3.52 10.76 -9.98
CA VAL A 78 2.06 10.59 -9.97
C VAL A 78 1.36 11.82 -10.52
N ILE A 79 1.79 13.04 -10.14
CA ILE A 79 1.24 14.29 -10.69
C ILE A 79 1.49 14.41 -12.19
N ALA A 80 2.71 14.13 -12.64
CA ALA A 80 3.06 14.20 -14.06
C ALA A 80 2.23 13.20 -14.89
N MET A 81 2.04 11.97 -14.37
CA MET A 81 1.19 10.98 -15.04
C MET A 81 -0.28 11.40 -15.02
N ALA A 82 -0.79 11.97 -13.92
CA ALA A 82 -2.15 12.49 -13.84
C ALA A 82 -2.37 13.62 -14.86
N ALA A 83 -1.41 14.55 -15.00
CA ALA A 83 -1.44 15.61 -15.98
C ALA A 83 -1.40 15.04 -17.42
N LEU A 84 -0.51 14.09 -17.70
CA LEU A 84 -0.45 13.43 -19.01
C LEU A 84 -1.77 12.73 -19.34
N ALA A 85 -2.34 11.98 -18.40
CA ALA A 85 -3.61 11.28 -18.56
C ALA A 85 -4.80 12.24 -18.75
N LEU A 86 -4.72 13.45 -18.16
CA LEU A 86 -5.76 14.48 -18.26
C LEU A 86 -5.70 15.20 -19.62
N PHE A 87 -4.51 15.68 -20.03
CA PHE A 87 -4.34 16.52 -21.22
C PHE A 87 -4.09 15.75 -22.51
N ALA A 88 -3.55 14.53 -22.39
CA ALA A 88 -3.29 13.65 -23.53
C ALA A 88 -3.78 12.21 -23.25
N PRO A 89 -5.10 12.00 -22.98
CA PRO A 89 -5.64 10.72 -22.51
C PRO A 89 -5.37 9.55 -23.47
N GLN A 90 -5.24 9.82 -24.79
CA GLN A 90 -4.99 8.78 -25.80
C GLN A 90 -3.63 8.09 -25.57
N THR A 91 -2.64 8.78 -25.02
CA THR A 91 -1.28 8.22 -24.82
C THR A 91 -1.24 7.10 -23.77
N VAL A 92 -2.21 7.07 -22.85
CA VAL A 92 -2.30 6.10 -21.74
C VAL A 92 -3.59 5.30 -21.74
N SER A 93 -4.46 5.45 -22.73
CA SER A 93 -5.78 4.78 -22.86
C SER A 93 -5.68 3.24 -22.97
N PHE A 94 -4.50 2.70 -23.25
CA PHE A 94 -4.24 1.26 -23.20
C PHE A 94 -4.29 0.69 -21.78
N ILE A 95 -4.13 1.52 -20.74
CA ILE A 95 -4.28 1.12 -19.35
C ILE A 95 -5.77 1.23 -18.98
N LYS A 96 -6.47 0.10 -19.02
CA LYS A 96 -7.92 0.04 -18.77
C LYS A 96 -8.25 0.08 -17.27
N THR A 97 -9.40 0.65 -16.92
CA THR A 97 -9.92 0.65 -15.56
C THR A 97 -10.17 -0.76 -15.00
N SER A 98 -10.38 -1.76 -15.87
CA SER A 98 -10.48 -3.18 -15.47
C SER A 98 -9.22 -3.72 -14.80
N TYR A 99 -8.05 -3.10 -14.99
CA TYR A 99 -6.80 -3.51 -14.36
C TYR A 99 -6.66 -3.00 -12.91
N VAL A 100 -7.50 -2.05 -12.48
CA VAL A 100 -7.40 -1.42 -11.14
C VAL A 100 -7.38 -2.44 -10.02
N ASN A 101 -8.26 -3.45 -10.05
CA ASN A 101 -8.32 -4.49 -9.02
C ASN A 101 -7.06 -5.35 -8.98
N THR A 102 -6.52 -5.71 -10.14
CA THR A 102 -5.28 -6.50 -10.23
C THR A 102 -4.07 -5.69 -9.74
N LEU A 103 -3.98 -4.44 -10.17
CA LEU A 103 -2.90 -3.53 -9.73
C LEU A 103 -2.96 -3.29 -8.21
N LEU A 104 -4.16 -3.08 -7.66
CA LEU A 104 -4.35 -2.98 -6.22
C LEU A 104 -3.95 -4.27 -5.50
N GLY A 105 -4.34 -5.43 -6.02
CA GLY A 105 -3.96 -6.73 -5.47
C GLY A 105 -2.44 -6.92 -5.41
N ILE A 106 -1.70 -6.46 -6.43
CA ILE A 106 -0.22 -6.47 -6.44
C ILE A 106 0.34 -5.57 -5.33
N VAL A 107 -0.22 -4.37 -5.16
CA VAL A 107 0.19 -3.45 -4.06
C VAL A 107 -0.08 -4.09 -2.70
N MET A 108 -1.26 -4.70 -2.52
CA MET A 108 -1.65 -5.36 -1.26
C MET A 108 -0.79 -6.60 -0.96
N PHE A 109 -0.46 -7.39 -1.98
CA PHE A 109 0.49 -8.49 -1.85
C PHE A 109 1.88 -7.98 -1.40
N GLY A 110 2.37 -6.90 -2.03
CA GLY A 110 3.60 -6.22 -1.62
C GLY A 110 3.55 -5.77 -0.16
N MET A 111 2.43 -5.18 0.29
CA MET A 111 2.22 -4.85 1.70
C MET A 111 2.35 -6.10 2.59
N GLY A 112 1.73 -7.22 2.20
CA GLY A 112 1.83 -8.48 2.92
C GLY A 112 3.27 -8.98 3.06
N LEU A 113 4.10 -8.82 2.01
CA LEU A 113 5.53 -9.16 2.03
C LEU A 113 6.34 -8.33 3.04
N THR A 114 5.89 -7.13 3.40
CA THR A 114 6.59 -6.28 4.38
C THR A 114 6.18 -6.55 5.81
N LEU A 115 5.01 -7.16 6.05
CA LEU A 115 4.50 -7.43 7.39
C LEU A 115 5.30 -8.52 8.09
N LYS A 116 5.64 -8.28 9.35
CA LYS A 116 6.34 -9.22 10.23
C LYS A 116 5.44 -9.61 11.41
N PRO A 117 5.57 -10.83 11.97
CA PRO A 117 4.83 -11.22 13.19
C PRO A 117 5.04 -10.25 14.36
N HIS A 118 6.21 -9.62 14.42
CA HIS A 118 6.52 -8.62 15.45
C HIS A 118 5.63 -7.37 15.34
N ASP A 119 5.19 -6.99 14.14
CA ASP A 119 4.36 -5.79 13.92
C ASP A 119 3.00 -5.93 14.63
N PHE A 120 2.47 -7.16 14.68
CA PHE A 120 1.24 -7.46 15.43
C PHE A 120 1.43 -7.41 16.95
N LYS A 121 2.67 -7.55 17.46
CA LYS A 121 2.95 -7.43 18.89
C LYS A 121 2.56 -6.06 19.44
N VAL A 122 2.67 -5.01 18.64
CA VAL A 122 2.28 -3.65 19.03
C VAL A 122 0.78 -3.55 19.29
N VAL A 123 -0.03 -4.21 18.46
CA VAL A 123 -1.50 -4.25 18.64
C VAL A 123 -1.88 -4.83 19.99
N PHE A 124 -1.18 -5.89 20.43
CA PHE A 124 -1.43 -6.54 21.72
C PHE A 124 -0.78 -5.82 22.90
N SER A 125 0.35 -5.13 22.70
CA SER A 125 1.06 -4.42 23.78
C SER A 125 0.50 -3.03 24.06
N ARG A 126 -0.12 -2.38 23.06
CA ARG A 126 -0.70 -1.03 23.15
C ARG A 126 -2.14 -0.97 22.57
N PRO A 127 -3.05 -1.85 23.00
CA PRO A 127 -4.37 -1.97 22.37
C PRO A 127 -5.17 -0.67 22.44
N LYS A 128 -5.05 0.09 23.54
CA LYS A 128 -5.76 1.38 23.71
C LYS A 128 -5.40 2.37 22.59
N ASP A 129 -4.10 2.55 22.31
CA ASP A 129 -3.64 3.53 21.31
C ASP A 129 -4.12 3.14 19.90
N VAL A 130 -4.04 1.84 19.55
CA VAL A 130 -4.51 1.31 18.27
C VAL A 130 -6.03 1.46 18.13
N VAL A 131 -6.79 1.13 19.18
CA VAL A 131 -8.26 1.28 19.19
C VAL A 131 -8.66 2.74 19.02
N ILE A 132 -8.02 3.68 19.73
CA ILE A 132 -8.25 5.12 19.57
C ILE A 132 -8.05 5.53 18.11
N GLY A 133 -6.93 5.12 17.51
CA GLY A 133 -6.64 5.45 16.13
C GLY A 133 -7.63 4.83 15.14
N CYS A 134 -8.04 3.57 15.32
CA CYS A 134 -9.03 2.92 14.46
C CYS A 134 -10.42 3.54 14.61
N ILE A 135 -10.85 3.89 15.83
CA ILE A 135 -12.09 4.62 16.06
C ILE A 135 -12.03 5.98 15.36
N ALA A 136 -10.95 6.74 15.54
CA ALA A 136 -10.75 8.01 14.86
C ALA A 136 -10.83 7.84 13.33
N GLN A 137 -10.19 6.83 12.78
CA GLN A 137 -10.19 6.51 11.35
C GLN A 137 -11.62 6.32 10.82
N PHE A 138 -12.39 5.41 11.42
CA PHE A 138 -13.70 5.02 10.93
C PHE A 138 -14.85 5.91 11.42
N THR A 139 -14.56 6.94 12.22
CA THR A 139 -15.56 7.97 12.59
C THR A 139 -15.27 9.28 11.89
N VAL A 140 -14.06 9.82 11.99
CA VAL A 140 -13.69 11.14 11.47
C VAL A 140 -13.81 11.18 9.95
N MET A 141 -13.15 10.27 9.26
CA MET A 141 -13.07 10.35 7.80
C MET A 141 -14.40 10.09 7.08
N PRO A 142 -15.20 9.08 7.48
CA PRO A 142 -16.54 8.92 6.89
C PRO A 142 -17.45 10.10 7.17
N PHE A 143 -17.43 10.64 8.40
CA PHE A 143 -18.25 11.79 8.78
C PHE A 143 -17.85 13.06 8.01
N LEU A 144 -16.54 13.34 7.89
CA LEU A 144 -16.04 14.44 7.06
C LEU A 144 -16.45 14.28 5.60
N ALA A 145 -16.30 13.09 5.03
CA ALA A 145 -16.74 12.81 3.67
C ALA A 145 -18.21 13.15 3.49
N PHE A 146 -19.06 12.68 4.39
CA PHE A 146 -20.51 12.98 4.37
C PHE A 146 -20.78 14.48 4.47
N CYS A 147 -20.18 15.18 5.43
CA CYS A 147 -20.35 16.63 5.59
C CYS A 147 -19.94 17.40 4.34
N LEU A 148 -18.78 17.06 3.76
CA LEU A 148 -18.29 17.70 2.54
C LEU A 148 -19.22 17.45 1.34
N THR A 149 -19.77 16.23 1.20
CA THR A 149 -20.74 15.96 0.13
C THR A 149 -22.01 16.78 0.24
N LYS A 150 -22.45 17.07 1.47
CA LYS A 150 -23.64 17.93 1.73
C LYS A 150 -23.30 19.41 1.54
N VAL A 151 -22.18 19.89 2.11
CA VAL A 151 -21.77 21.31 2.01
C VAL A 151 -21.52 21.73 0.56
N PHE A 152 -20.86 20.88 -0.22
CA PHE A 152 -20.58 21.17 -1.63
C PHE A 152 -21.68 20.71 -2.58
N GLN A 153 -22.79 20.16 -2.06
CA GLN A 153 -23.94 19.67 -2.82
C GLN A 153 -23.52 18.75 -3.98
N LEU A 154 -22.60 17.81 -3.70
CA LEU A 154 -22.06 16.95 -4.73
C LEU A 154 -23.15 16.07 -5.35
N PRO A 155 -23.12 15.88 -6.68
CA PRO A 155 -24.01 14.93 -7.32
C PRO A 155 -23.74 13.51 -6.80
N PRO A 156 -24.74 12.60 -6.81
CA PRO A 156 -24.62 11.25 -6.22
C PRO A 156 -23.38 10.49 -6.68
N GLU A 157 -23.00 10.61 -7.96
CA GLU A 157 -21.83 9.97 -8.55
C GLU A 157 -20.52 10.37 -7.85
N LEU A 158 -20.33 11.67 -7.60
CA LEU A 158 -19.11 12.16 -6.91
C LEU A 158 -19.21 11.94 -5.41
N ALA A 159 -20.40 12.08 -4.84
CA ALA A 159 -20.64 11.91 -3.41
C ALA A 159 -20.26 10.49 -2.95
N VAL A 160 -20.67 9.44 -3.69
CA VAL A 160 -20.31 8.07 -3.34
C VAL A 160 -18.78 7.85 -3.42
N GLY A 161 -18.10 8.45 -4.39
CA GLY A 161 -16.67 8.35 -4.50
C GLY A 161 -15.92 9.01 -3.31
N VAL A 162 -16.37 10.19 -2.86
CA VAL A 162 -15.80 10.86 -1.66
C VAL A 162 -16.09 10.05 -0.39
N ILE A 163 -17.31 9.51 -0.25
CA ILE A 163 -17.69 8.66 0.88
C ILE A 163 -16.86 7.37 0.89
N LEU A 164 -16.63 6.73 -0.27
CA LEU A 164 -15.75 5.55 -0.37
C LEU A 164 -14.33 5.85 0.11
N VAL A 165 -13.77 7.01 -0.24
CA VAL A 165 -12.46 7.42 0.27
C VAL A 165 -12.48 7.52 1.79
N GLY A 166 -13.50 8.14 2.36
CA GLY A 166 -13.63 8.31 3.81
C GLY A 166 -13.87 7.01 4.57
N THR A 167 -14.56 6.03 3.96
CA THR A 167 -14.88 4.75 4.62
C THR A 167 -13.80 3.69 4.47
N CYS A 168 -12.79 3.91 3.62
CA CYS A 168 -11.65 3.01 3.47
C CYS A 168 -10.72 3.06 4.69
N PRO A 169 -9.90 2.01 4.90
CA PRO A 169 -8.89 2.01 5.96
C PRO A 169 -7.73 2.97 5.66
N GLY A 170 -6.80 3.12 6.59
CA GLY A 170 -5.57 3.88 6.40
C GLY A 170 -4.75 3.39 5.20
N GLY A 171 -4.03 4.30 4.57
CA GLY A 171 -3.20 4.01 3.40
C GLY A 171 -1.80 3.54 3.80
N THR A 172 -1.20 2.61 3.05
CA THR A 172 0.15 2.06 3.36
C THR A 172 1.27 3.10 3.38
N SER A 173 1.13 4.19 2.64
CA SER A 173 2.10 5.28 2.63
C SER A 173 2.12 6.11 3.92
N SER A 174 1.09 6.01 4.77
CA SER A 174 1.04 6.68 6.08
C SER A 174 2.21 6.26 6.98
N ASN A 175 2.61 4.99 6.95
CA ASN A 175 3.72 4.46 7.75
C ASN A 175 5.06 5.16 7.41
N VAL A 176 5.31 5.41 6.13
CA VAL A 176 6.51 6.14 5.67
C VAL A 176 6.44 7.59 6.10
N MET A 177 5.28 8.24 5.95
CA MET A 177 5.10 9.64 6.37
C MET A 177 5.21 9.78 7.89
N THR A 178 4.70 8.82 8.66
CA THR A 178 4.87 8.76 10.12
C THR A 178 6.35 8.64 10.51
N TYR A 179 7.12 7.79 9.82
CA TYR A 179 8.57 7.70 10.04
C TYR A 179 9.26 9.03 9.75
N LEU A 180 8.98 9.66 8.62
CA LEU A 180 9.57 10.95 8.23
C LEU A 180 9.18 12.08 9.20
N SER A 181 7.99 12.02 9.79
CA SER A 181 7.49 12.99 10.77
C SER A 181 8.07 12.82 12.17
N LYS A 182 8.93 11.82 12.40
CA LYS A 182 9.38 11.38 13.73
C LYS A 182 8.20 10.98 14.64
N GLY A 183 7.13 10.43 14.07
CA GLY A 183 5.99 9.87 14.78
C GLY A 183 6.23 8.43 15.25
N ASP A 184 5.26 7.87 15.99
CA ASP A 184 5.28 6.48 16.44
C ASP A 184 4.93 5.53 15.27
N VAL A 185 5.97 5.04 14.58
CA VAL A 185 5.82 4.15 13.42
C VAL A 185 5.14 2.84 13.80
N ALA A 186 5.44 2.31 14.98
CA ALA A 186 4.88 1.05 15.44
C ALA A 186 3.35 1.18 15.64
N LEU A 187 2.89 2.31 16.19
CA LEU A 187 1.46 2.61 16.28
C LEU A 187 0.83 2.76 14.89
N SER A 188 1.46 3.47 13.97
CA SER A 188 0.97 3.64 12.60
C SER A 188 0.78 2.30 11.89
N VAL A 189 1.80 1.41 11.92
CA VAL A 189 1.71 0.06 11.33
C VAL A 189 0.59 -0.76 11.99
N GLY A 190 0.46 -0.69 13.32
CA GLY A 190 -0.61 -1.35 14.06
C GLY A 190 -2.00 -0.86 13.64
N MET A 191 -2.18 0.45 13.52
CA MET A 191 -3.44 1.07 13.06
C MET A 191 -3.78 0.65 11.61
N THR A 192 -2.81 0.75 10.68
CA THR A 192 -2.99 0.31 9.29
C THR A 192 -3.39 -1.16 9.22
N ALA A 193 -2.71 -2.04 9.97
CA ALA A 193 -3.01 -3.48 9.98
C ALA A 193 -4.43 -3.75 10.50
N VAL A 194 -4.79 -3.19 11.66
CA VAL A 194 -6.12 -3.41 12.27
C VAL A 194 -7.22 -2.79 11.43
N SER A 195 -7.06 -1.55 10.96
CA SER A 195 -8.07 -0.90 10.10
C SER A 195 -8.27 -1.67 8.78
N THR A 196 -7.20 -2.23 8.20
CA THR A 196 -7.30 -3.05 6.99
C THR A 196 -8.04 -4.36 7.24
N ILE A 197 -7.83 -5.02 8.39
CA ILE A 197 -8.58 -6.24 8.78
C ILE A 197 -10.05 -5.92 9.03
N LEU A 198 -10.38 -4.76 9.59
CA LEU A 198 -11.74 -4.32 9.83
C LEU A 198 -12.46 -3.82 8.57
N ALA A 199 -11.72 -3.40 7.54
CA ALA A 199 -12.27 -2.80 6.33
C ALA A 199 -13.34 -3.65 5.62
N PRO A 200 -13.24 -4.99 5.47
CA PRO A 200 -14.29 -5.78 4.86
C PRO A 200 -15.67 -5.59 5.50
N PHE A 201 -15.71 -5.33 6.79
CA PHE A 201 -16.94 -5.12 7.54
C PHE A 201 -17.35 -3.63 7.59
N LEU A 202 -16.41 -2.77 8.00
CA LEU A 202 -16.70 -1.37 8.27
C LEU A 202 -16.86 -0.53 6.99
N THR A 203 -16.06 -0.77 5.96
CA THR A 203 -16.17 0.02 4.72
C THR A 203 -17.54 -0.15 4.04
N PRO A 204 -18.07 -1.38 3.81
CA PRO A 204 -19.41 -1.54 3.23
C PRO A 204 -20.51 -0.98 4.12
N LEU A 205 -20.44 -1.23 5.44
CA LEU A 205 -21.43 -0.74 6.39
C LEU A 205 -21.50 0.79 6.41
N LEU A 206 -20.35 1.45 6.54
CA LEU A 206 -20.29 2.91 6.57
C LEU A 206 -20.65 3.53 5.22
N THR A 207 -20.27 2.87 4.11
CA THR A 207 -20.72 3.31 2.78
C THR A 207 -22.23 3.24 2.65
N TYR A 208 -22.85 2.15 3.12
CA TYR A 208 -24.31 2.04 3.15
C TYR A 208 -24.96 3.12 4.02
N LEU A 209 -24.43 3.37 5.22
CA LEU A 209 -24.97 4.36 6.14
C LEU A 209 -24.90 5.79 5.58
N TYR A 210 -23.82 6.16 4.90
CA TYR A 210 -23.60 7.53 4.43
C TYR A 210 -24.02 7.79 2.99
N ALA A 211 -24.04 6.76 2.13
CA ALA A 211 -24.38 6.89 0.71
C ALA A 211 -25.65 6.14 0.30
N GLY A 212 -26.14 5.19 1.10
CA GLY A 212 -27.22 4.27 0.72
C GLY A 212 -28.56 4.94 0.38
N GLU A 213 -28.80 6.17 0.86
CA GLU A 213 -29.97 6.96 0.44
C GLU A 213 -29.90 7.46 -1.01
N LYS A 214 -28.68 7.59 -1.55
CA LYS A 214 -28.44 8.18 -2.87
C LYS A 214 -28.09 7.15 -3.94
N VAL A 215 -27.52 6.03 -3.54
CA VAL A 215 -27.02 4.96 -4.42
C VAL A 215 -27.28 3.60 -3.81
N ASP A 216 -27.53 2.60 -4.67
CA ASP A 216 -27.67 1.22 -4.21
C ASP A 216 -26.30 0.66 -3.78
N VAL A 217 -26.20 0.18 -2.53
CA VAL A 217 -24.99 -0.34 -1.90
C VAL A 217 -25.18 -1.80 -1.54
N ASN A 218 -24.58 -2.69 -2.31
CA ASN A 218 -24.56 -4.12 -1.98
C ASN A 218 -23.40 -4.44 -1.02
N MET A 219 -23.70 -4.42 0.29
CA MET A 219 -22.70 -4.62 1.35
C MET A 219 -21.98 -5.98 1.25
N LEU A 220 -22.69 -7.07 0.93
CA LEU A 220 -22.10 -8.40 0.85
C LEU A 220 -21.13 -8.51 -0.33
N SER A 221 -21.51 -7.98 -1.48
CA SER A 221 -20.65 -7.94 -2.67
C SER A 221 -19.39 -7.10 -2.41
N MET A 222 -19.51 -5.95 -1.75
CA MET A 222 -18.38 -5.11 -1.35
C MET A 222 -17.47 -5.84 -0.34
N PHE A 223 -18.04 -6.50 0.67
CA PHE A 223 -17.30 -7.31 1.64
C PHE A 223 -16.42 -8.35 0.93
N LEU A 224 -17.03 -9.15 0.04
CA LEU A 224 -16.32 -10.20 -0.72
C LEU A 224 -15.23 -9.62 -1.62
N SER A 225 -15.47 -8.46 -2.23
CA SER A 225 -14.47 -7.78 -3.05
C SER A 225 -13.27 -7.32 -2.22
N ILE A 226 -13.50 -6.73 -1.04
CA ILE A 226 -12.41 -6.30 -0.14
C ILE A 226 -11.62 -7.52 0.33
N VAL A 227 -12.27 -8.60 0.74
CA VAL A 227 -11.59 -9.84 1.11
C VAL A 227 -10.72 -10.33 -0.04
N LYS A 228 -11.25 -10.40 -1.26
CA LYS A 228 -10.54 -10.91 -2.44
C LYS A 228 -9.37 -10.02 -2.88
N VAL A 229 -9.55 -8.70 -2.89
CA VAL A 229 -8.58 -7.77 -3.49
C VAL A 229 -7.59 -7.23 -2.46
N VAL A 230 -7.93 -7.28 -1.16
CA VAL A 230 -7.08 -6.75 -0.07
C VAL A 230 -6.60 -7.87 0.84
N ILE A 231 -7.52 -8.58 1.52
CA ILE A 231 -7.13 -9.51 2.58
C ILE A 231 -6.36 -10.71 2.01
N VAL A 232 -6.88 -11.35 0.96
CA VAL A 232 -6.23 -12.52 0.36
C VAL A 232 -4.82 -12.20 -0.13
N PRO A 233 -4.55 -11.13 -0.91
CA PRO A 233 -3.20 -10.80 -1.30
C PRO A 233 -2.27 -10.48 -0.13
N ILE A 234 -2.75 -9.76 0.91
CA ILE A 234 -1.93 -9.47 2.11
C ILE A 234 -1.56 -10.76 2.83
N VAL A 235 -2.52 -11.66 3.05
CA VAL A 235 -2.26 -12.94 3.71
C VAL A 235 -1.28 -13.78 2.91
N LEU A 236 -1.45 -13.86 1.58
CA LEU A 236 -0.51 -14.56 0.70
C LEU A 236 0.90 -13.95 0.78
N GLY A 237 1.02 -12.63 0.74
CA GLY A 237 2.31 -11.95 0.91
C GLY A 237 2.96 -12.25 2.27
N PHE A 238 2.18 -12.19 3.35
CA PHE A 238 2.64 -12.50 4.70
C PHE A 238 3.11 -13.96 4.82
N VAL A 239 2.37 -14.92 4.25
CA VAL A 239 2.75 -16.33 4.21
C VAL A 239 4.05 -16.52 3.43
N VAL A 240 4.18 -15.90 2.25
CA VAL A 240 5.43 -15.95 1.47
C VAL A 240 6.59 -15.35 2.26
N ASN A 241 6.39 -14.22 2.96
CA ASN A 241 7.44 -13.64 3.81
C ASN A 241 7.84 -14.58 4.96
N HIS A 242 6.87 -15.25 5.58
CA HIS A 242 7.14 -16.16 6.69
C HIS A 242 7.98 -17.37 6.27
N PHE A 243 7.65 -18.00 5.13
CA PHE A 243 8.34 -19.21 4.67
C PHE A 243 9.58 -18.93 3.82
N PHE A 244 9.66 -17.79 3.14
CA PHE A 244 10.73 -17.43 2.21
C PHE A 244 11.39 -16.09 2.55
N SER A 245 11.67 -15.83 3.83
CA SER A 245 12.19 -14.56 4.34
C SER A 245 13.44 -14.05 3.60
N LYS A 246 14.40 -14.94 3.26
CA LYS A 246 15.60 -14.57 2.50
C LYS A 246 15.32 -14.07 1.09
N PHE A 247 14.28 -14.61 0.44
CA PHE A 247 13.83 -14.15 -0.87
C PHE A 247 13.09 -12.82 -0.74
N THR A 248 12.23 -12.69 0.27
CA THR A 248 11.44 -11.49 0.49
C THR A 248 12.29 -10.29 0.91
N GLU A 249 13.39 -10.47 1.63
CA GLU A 249 14.34 -9.38 1.94
C GLU A 249 14.83 -8.66 0.68
N LYS A 250 15.15 -9.40 -0.38
CA LYS A 250 15.54 -8.82 -1.68
C LYS A 250 14.34 -8.22 -2.42
N ALA A 251 13.18 -8.89 -2.36
CA ALA A 251 11.96 -8.41 -3.02
C ALA A 251 11.46 -7.10 -2.40
N VAL A 252 11.53 -6.95 -1.08
CA VAL A 252 11.11 -5.74 -0.33
C VAL A 252 11.86 -4.50 -0.80
N GLU A 253 13.13 -4.62 -1.22
CA GLU A 253 13.91 -3.50 -1.74
C GLU A 253 13.34 -2.93 -3.05
N VAL A 254 12.62 -3.73 -3.82
CA VAL A 254 12.02 -3.36 -5.12
C VAL A 254 10.53 -3.02 -5.00
N LEU A 255 9.89 -3.40 -3.90
CA LEU A 255 8.45 -3.17 -3.69
C LEU A 255 8.01 -1.71 -3.85
N PRO A 256 8.76 -0.69 -3.38
CA PRO A 256 8.37 0.70 -3.61
C PRO A 256 8.26 1.05 -5.10
N LEU A 257 9.13 0.49 -5.95
CA LEU A 257 9.06 0.68 -7.39
C LEU A 257 7.80 0.04 -7.97
N ILE A 258 7.51 -1.21 -7.59
CA ILE A 258 6.33 -1.96 -8.04
C ILE A 258 5.04 -1.24 -7.59
N SER A 259 4.97 -0.86 -6.32
CA SER A 259 3.80 -0.18 -5.75
C SER A 259 3.58 1.19 -6.40
N THR A 260 4.64 1.98 -6.59
CA THR A 260 4.54 3.28 -7.29
C THR A 260 4.06 3.10 -8.71
N THR A 261 4.62 2.14 -9.46
CA THR A 261 4.20 1.85 -10.84
C THR A 261 2.74 1.45 -10.90
N ALA A 262 2.28 0.60 -9.99
CA ALA A 262 0.88 0.20 -9.91
C ALA A 262 -0.04 1.39 -9.59
N ILE A 263 0.31 2.24 -8.63
CA ILE A 263 -0.44 3.46 -8.28
C ILE A 263 -0.50 4.42 -9.48
N VAL A 264 0.63 4.66 -10.15
CA VAL A 264 0.72 5.50 -11.36
C VAL A 264 -0.19 4.95 -12.46
N ALA A 265 -0.21 3.63 -12.66
CA ALA A 265 -1.08 2.99 -13.65
C ALA A 265 -2.57 3.10 -13.28
N ILE A 266 -2.93 2.95 -11.98
CA ILE A 266 -4.31 3.16 -11.51
C ILE A 266 -4.75 4.60 -11.79
N VAL A 267 -3.92 5.58 -11.43
CA VAL A 267 -4.21 7.00 -11.69
C VAL A 267 -4.36 7.27 -13.18
N ALA A 268 -3.43 6.75 -14.01
CA ALA A 268 -3.50 6.90 -15.45
C ALA A 268 -4.80 6.32 -16.04
N ALA A 269 -5.18 5.10 -15.64
CA ALA A 269 -6.41 4.44 -16.10
C ALA A 269 -7.66 5.25 -15.76
N VAL A 270 -7.77 5.74 -14.53
CA VAL A 270 -8.96 6.46 -14.05
C VAL A 270 -9.03 7.86 -14.63
N VAL A 271 -7.91 8.60 -14.64
CA VAL A 271 -7.89 9.98 -15.13
C VAL A 271 -8.11 10.01 -16.64
N SER A 272 -7.48 9.13 -17.41
CA SER A 272 -7.68 9.09 -18.87
C SER A 272 -9.11 8.72 -19.26
N ALA A 273 -9.71 7.75 -18.56
CA ALA A 273 -11.10 7.35 -18.82
C ALA A 273 -12.14 8.44 -18.49
N ASN A 274 -11.79 9.39 -17.63
CA ASN A 274 -12.70 10.45 -17.14
C ASN A 274 -12.18 11.87 -17.47
N SER A 275 -11.20 12.02 -18.36
CA SER A 275 -10.50 13.29 -18.62
C SER A 275 -11.45 14.45 -18.93
N ALA A 276 -12.42 14.26 -19.83
CA ALA A 276 -13.40 15.29 -20.20
C ALA A 276 -14.24 15.76 -18.99
N LYS A 277 -14.66 14.84 -18.12
CA LYS A 277 -15.46 15.16 -16.93
C LYS A 277 -14.62 15.79 -15.82
N ILE A 278 -13.35 15.39 -15.70
CA ILE A 278 -12.40 16.02 -14.75
C ILE A 278 -12.12 17.46 -15.15
N MET A 279 -12.02 17.76 -16.44
CA MET A 279 -11.82 19.14 -16.92
C MET A 279 -12.96 20.07 -16.51
N THR A 280 -14.18 19.60 -16.39
CA THR A 280 -15.36 20.42 -16.01
C THR A 280 -15.59 20.47 -14.48
N SER A 281 -15.32 19.39 -13.75
CA SER A 281 -15.63 19.27 -12.31
C SER A 281 -14.39 19.13 -11.43
N GLY A 282 -13.19 19.07 -12.00
CA GLY A 282 -11.96 18.68 -11.30
C GLY A 282 -11.55 19.65 -10.20
N LEU A 283 -11.79 20.94 -10.37
CA LEU A 283 -11.45 21.95 -9.35
C LEU A 283 -12.29 21.75 -8.07
N LEU A 284 -13.58 21.46 -8.22
CA LEU A 284 -14.47 21.17 -7.10
C LEU A 284 -14.01 19.89 -6.38
N ILE A 285 -13.71 18.83 -7.14
CA ILE A 285 -13.25 17.55 -6.57
C ILE A 285 -11.93 17.74 -5.85
N LEU A 286 -10.99 18.48 -6.45
CA LEU A 286 -9.71 18.79 -5.85
C LEU A 286 -9.87 19.55 -4.52
N ALA A 287 -10.74 20.57 -4.48
CA ALA A 287 -11.04 21.30 -3.25
C ALA A 287 -11.62 20.41 -2.15
N VAL A 288 -12.59 19.55 -2.49
CA VAL A 288 -13.18 18.57 -1.56
C VAL A 288 -12.14 17.59 -1.04
N VAL A 289 -11.29 17.04 -1.92
CA VAL A 289 -10.21 16.11 -1.55
C VAL A 289 -9.18 16.77 -0.65
N ILE A 290 -8.76 18.00 -0.96
CA ILE A 290 -7.84 18.79 -0.13
C ILE A 290 -8.43 18.98 1.27
N LEU A 291 -9.65 19.47 1.36
CA LEU A 291 -10.33 19.70 2.64
C LEU A 291 -10.51 18.41 3.43
N HIS A 292 -10.95 17.33 2.78
CA HIS A 292 -11.13 16.02 3.41
C HIS A 292 -9.83 15.51 4.05
N ASN A 293 -8.74 15.58 3.30
CA ASN A 293 -7.42 15.15 3.77
C ASN A 293 -6.85 16.06 4.88
N VAL A 294 -6.88 17.39 4.69
CA VAL A 294 -6.32 18.35 5.66
C VAL A 294 -7.12 18.34 6.96
N LEU A 295 -8.46 18.30 6.88
CA LEU A 295 -9.30 18.17 8.07
C LEU A 295 -9.10 16.83 8.78
N GLY A 296 -8.88 15.75 8.02
CA GLY A 296 -8.52 14.45 8.57
C GLY A 296 -7.23 14.51 9.39
N TYR A 297 -6.18 15.14 8.87
CA TYR A 297 -4.92 15.36 9.60
C TYR A 297 -5.15 16.18 10.87
N ALA A 298 -5.89 17.30 10.76
CA ALA A 298 -6.12 18.20 11.87
C ALA A 298 -6.92 17.53 12.99
N LEU A 299 -8.04 16.87 12.65
CA LEU A 299 -8.90 16.20 13.63
C LEU A 299 -8.20 14.99 14.25
N GLY A 300 -7.46 14.20 13.47
CA GLY A 300 -6.64 13.10 13.99
C GLY A 300 -5.61 13.60 15.01
N TYR A 301 -4.94 14.71 14.72
CA TYR A 301 -4.00 15.33 15.66
C TYR A 301 -4.70 15.86 16.92
N CYS A 302 -5.84 16.54 16.75
CA CYS A 302 -6.62 17.07 17.86
C CYS A 302 -7.12 15.96 18.79
N ILE A 303 -7.59 14.83 18.25
CA ILE A 303 -8.02 13.67 19.05
C ILE A 303 -6.86 13.17 19.92
N GLY A 304 -5.67 13.01 19.35
CA GLY A 304 -4.48 12.63 20.12
C GLY A 304 -4.18 13.62 21.26
N LYS A 305 -4.28 14.92 20.99
CA LYS A 305 -4.04 15.97 22.00
C LYS A 305 -5.11 15.99 23.09
N VAL A 306 -6.40 15.89 22.73
CA VAL A 306 -7.52 15.84 23.69
C VAL A 306 -7.39 14.64 24.62
N LEU A 307 -6.96 13.50 24.08
CA LEU A 307 -6.72 12.28 24.86
C LEU A 307 -5.35 12.27 25.57
N LYS A 308 -4.63 13.39 25.56
CA LYS A 308 -3.34 13.59 26.24
C LYS A 308 -2.28 12.56 25.84
N LEU A 309 -2.29 12.13 24.59
CA LEU A 309 -1.24 11.26 24.05
C LEU A 309 0.05 12.07 23.83
N ASP A 310 1.18 11.37 23.85
CA ASP A 310 2.45 12.01 23.53
C ASP A 310 2.51 12.51 22.07
N SER A 311 3.41 13.44 21.78
CA SER A 311 3.47 14.10 20.48
C SER A 311 3.78 13.13 19.32
N THR A 312 4.50 12.03 19.57
CA THR A 312 4.84 11.03 18.55
C THR A 312 3.61 10.25 18.14
N LYS A 313 2.73 9.90 19.09
CA LYS A 313 1.45 9.24 18.84
C LYS A 313 0.44 10.18 18.17
N CYS A 314 0.39 11.45 18.61
CA CYS A 314 -0.46 12.45 17.95
C CYS A 314 -0.12 12.60 16.46
N ARG A 315 1.18 12.60 16.11
CA ARG A 315 1.64 12.63 14.71
C ARG A 315 1.22 11.38 13.95
N ALA A 316 1.40 10.19 14.56
CA ALA A 316 1.00 8.92 13.95
C ALA A 316 -0.51 8.88 13.66
N ILE A 317 -1.36 9.22 14.66
CA ILE A 317 -2.82 9.25 14.48
C ILE A 317 -3.25 10.29 13.45
N SER A 318 -2.66 11.49 13.47
CA SER A 318 -2.91 12.52 12.48
C SER A 318 -2.68 12.02 11.05
N ILE A 319 -1.51 11.46 10.80
CA ILE A 319 -1.11 11.00 9.48
C ILE A 319 -1.96 9.81 9.04
N GLU A 320 -2.20 8.85 9.93
CA GLU A 320 -2.97 7.65 9.62
C GLU A 320 -4.43 7.99 9.27
N VAL A 321 -5.09 8.84 10.09
CA VAL A 321 -6.47 9.28 9.84
C VAL A 321 -6.57 10.08 8.54
N GLY A 322 -5.62 10.98 8.26
CA GLY A 322 -5.66 11.80 7.05
C GLY A 322 -5.30 11.04 5.76
N MET A 323 -4.54 9.95 5.83
CA MET A 323 -4.08 9.20 4.63
C MET A 323 -4.89 7.93 4.42
N GLN A 324 -5.70 7.93 3.39
CA GLN A 324 -6.64 6.84 3.10
C GLN A 324 -6.09 5.83 2.08
N ASN A 325 -6.59 4.60 2.13
CA ASN A 325 -6.40 3.62 1.06
C ASN A 325 -7.25 4.00 -0.17
N SER A 326 -6.82 5.03 -0.84
CA SER A 326 -7.48 5.59 -2.02
C SER A 326 -7.51 4.62 -3.22
N GLY A 327 -6.54 3.69 -3.28
CA GLY A 327 -6.55 2.61 -4.27
C GLY A 327 -7.75 1.68 -4.06
N LEU A 328 -8.06 1.32 -2.81
CA LEU A 328 -9.24 0.53 -2.47
C LEU A 328 -10.52 1.29 -2.80
N ALA A 329 -10.60 2.59 -2.44
CA ALA A 329 -11.76 3.41 -2.78
C ALA A 329 -12.02 3.43 -4.30
N THR A 330 -10.97 3.63 -5.10
CA THR A 330 -11.04 3.61 -6.56
C THR A 330 -11.47 2.24 -7.10
N SER A 331 -10.93 1.16 -6.54
CA SER A 331 -11.29 -0.22 -6.91
C SER A 331 -12.75 -0.55 -6.62
N LEU A 332 -13.24 -0.17 -5.42
CA LEU A 332 -14.65 -0.36 -5.04
C LEU A 332 -15.59 0.49 -5.91
N ALA A 333 -15.22 1.74 -6.20
CA ALA A 333 -15.97 2.60 -7.11
C ALA A 333 -16.09 1.97 -8.51
N ALA A 334 -14.98 1.50 -9.08
CA ALA A 334 -14.96 0.89 -10.41
C ALA A 334 -15.76 -0.42 -10.48
N THR A 335 -15.82 -1.17 -9.37
CA THR A 335 -16.43 -2.50 -9.34
C THR A 335 -17.91 -2.46 -8.99
N HIS A 336 -18.29 -1.67 -8.00
CA HIS A 336 -19.65 -1.68 -7.42
C HIS A 336 -20.52 -0.50 -7.86
N PHE A 337 -19.90 0.52 -8.42
CA PHE A 337 -20.57 1.75 -8.87
C PHE A 337 -20.23 2.06 -10.33
N ALA A 338 -20.11 1.03 -11.17
CA ALA A 338 -19.77 1.17 -12.59
C ALA A 338 -20.77 2.03 -13.38
N GLN A 339 -22.03 2.08 -12.94
CA GLN A 339 -23.06 3.00 -13.47
C GLN A 339 -22.77 4.47 -13.16
N TYR A 340 -21.88 4.76 -12.20
CA TYR A 340 -21.41 6.07 -11.82
C TYR A 340 -19.92 6.27 -12.10
N PRO A 341 -19.49 6.47 -13.35
CA PRO A 341 -18.06 6.51 -13.70
C PRO A 341 -17.26 7.55 -12.93
N LEU A 342 -17.91 8.66 -12.54
CA LEU A 342 -17.27 9.73 -11.75
C LEU A 342 -16.91 9.30 -10.31
N ALA A 343 -17.49 8.23 -9.79
CA ALA A 343 -17.21 7.72 -8.44
C ALA A 343 -15.73 7.31 -8.25
N THR A 344 -15.03 6.99 -9.33
CA THR A 344 -13.60 6.62 -9.27
C THR A 344 -12.67 7.82 -9.11
N ILE A 345 -13.13 9.02 -9.49
CA ILE A 345 -12.28 10.23 -9.55
C ILE A 345 -11.79 10.69 -8.17
N PRO A 346 -12.65 10.80 -7.12
CA PRO A 346 -12.19 11.23 -5.80
C PRO A 346 -11.05 10.36 -5.26
N GLY A 347 -11.12 9.03 -5.42
CA GLY A 347 -10.05 8.12 -5.01
C GLY A 347 -8.75 8.35 -5.78
N ALA A 348 -8.81 8.53 -7.09
CA ALA A 348 -7.65 8.81 -7.92
C ALA A 348 -6.98 10.16 -7.57
N VAL A 349 -7.78 11.22 -7.42
CA VAL A 349 -7.29 12.56 -7.00
C VAL A 349 -6.70 12.49 -5.59
N PHE A 350 -7.34 11.76 -4.68
CA PHE A 350 -6.85 11.57 -3.32
C PHE A 350 -5.50 10.83 -3.32
N SER A 351 -5.30 9.83 -4.19
CA SER A 351 -4.03 9.12 -4.35
C SER A 351 -2.87 10.05 -4.69
N VAL A 352 -3.13 11.08 -5.49
CA VAL A 352 -2.13 12.10 -5.83
C VAL A 352 -1.89 13.03 -4.63
N TRP A 353 -2.99 13.61 -4.12
CA TRP A 353 -2.93 14.68 -3.14
C TRP A 353 -2.34 14.23 -1.80
N HIS A 354 -2.79 13.08 -1.24
CA HIS A 354 -2.35 12.66 0.08
C HIS A 354 -0.84 12.36 0.16
N ASN A 355 -0.21 11.97 -0.95
CA ASN A 355 1.24 11.78 -0.98
C ASN A 355 2.00 13.12 -0.96
N VAL A 356 1.45 14.16 -1.60
CA VAL A 356 2.03 15.51 -1.57
C VAL A 356 1.84 16.12 -0.18
N SER A 357 0.61 16.18 0.29
CA SER A 357 0.26 16.79 1.58
C SER A 357 0.90 16.05 2.75
N GLY A 358 0.96 14.70 2.69
CA GLY A 358 1.62 13.88 3.69
C GLY A 358 3.11 14.17 3.80
N ALA A 359 3.81 14.33 2.66
CA ALA A 359 5.22 14.69 2.66
C ALA A 359 5.45 16.10 3.24
N VAL A 360 4.59 17.08 2.91
CA VAL A 360 4.64 18.43 3.49
C VAL A 360 4.40 18.36 5.00
N LEU A 361 3.34 17.69 5.44
CA LEU A 361 3.00 17.56 6.86
C LEU A 361 4.11 16.85 7.65
N ALA A 362 4.67 15.78 7.10
CA ALA A 362 5.77 15.04 7.73
C ALA A 362 6.99 15.93 7.95
N ASN A 363 7.34 16.78 6.97
CA ASN A 363 8.42 17.74 7.11
C ASN A 363 8.14 18.81 8.18
N LEU A 364 6.90 19.32 8.25
CA LEU A 364 6.49 20.28 9.28
C LEU A 364 6.60 19.66 10.68
N PHE A 365 6.10 18.44 10.88
CA PHE A 365 6.21 17.71 12.14
C PHE A 365 7.66 17.38 12.51
N ALA A 366 8.50 17.01 11.54
CA ALA A 366 9.91 16.72 11.79
C ALA A 366 10.68 17.94 12.28
N ARG A 367 10.36 19.15 11.75
CA ARG A 367 10.94 20.42 12.21
C ARG A 367 10.51 20.77 13.62
N SER A 368 9.21 20.65 13.95
CA SER A 368 8.72 20.90 15.31
C SER A 368 9.32 19.95 16.34
N ALA A 369 9.57 18.69 15.98
CA ALA A 369 10.21 17.69 16.85
C ALA A 369 11.68 18.03 17.21
N GLY A 370 12.32 18.92 16.48
CA GLY A 370 13.66 19.41 16.79
C GLY A 370 13.66 20.59 17.79
N GLN A 371 12.51 21.22 17.98
CA GLN A 371 12.32 22.35 18.91
C GLN A 371 11.83 21.91 20.31
N ASP A 372 11.28 20.70 20.39
CA ASP A 372 10.81 20.10 21.67
C ASP A 372 11.95 19.44 22.48
N LYS A 373 13.22 19.60 22.07
CA LYS A 373 14.44 19.17 22.79
C LYS A 373 15.16 20.37 23.34
#